data_a94bdb27e625259ae49efddbb04c509f
#
_entry.id   a94bdb27e625259ae49efddbb04c509f
#
_cell.length_a   1.000
_cell.length_b   1.000
_cell.length_c   1.000
_cell.angle_alpha   90.00
_cell.angle_beta   90.00
_cell.angle_gamma   90.00
#
_symmetry.space_group_name_H-M   'P 1'
#
loop_
_entity.id
_entity.type
_entity.pdbx_description
1 polymer ?
#
loop_
_entity_poly.entity_id
_entity_poly.type
_entity_poly.pdbx_seq_one_letter_code
_entity_poly.pdbx_strand_id
1 'polypeptide(L)'
;MDTSVAIPLLVSSHRAHGAVTRWWNGQHVALSGHALAETYSVLTRLPGDLRLTPADAARLISERFVESLLLGPAVAARLPQVLSRLAIAGGAVYDALVALAALEHGADLATRDVRAKATYETVGVRVIVAN
;
A
#
# COMPACT_ATOMS: atom_id res chain seq x y z
N MET A 1 -0.75 -3.27 4.04
CA MET A 1 0.57 -2.95 3.44
C MET A 1 0.43 -1.91 2.34
N ASP A 2 1.52 -1.26 2.02
CA ASP A 2 1.63 -0.37 0.87
C ASP A 2 2.18 -1.08 -0.38
N THR A 3 2.28 -0.33 -1.48
CA THR A 3 2.76 -0.83 -2.77
C THR A 3 4.21 -1.33 -2.74
N SER A 4 5.06 -0.73 -1.88
CA SER A 4 6.47 -1.12 -1.77
C SER A 4 6.67 -2.55 -1.23
N VAL A 5 5.67 -3.08 -0.54
CA VAL A 5 5.61 -4.46 -0.07
C VAL A 5 4.81 -5.34 -1.04
N ALA A 6 3.70 -4.82 -1.57
CA ALA A 6 2.82 -5.57 -2.45
C ALA A 6 3.51 -6.01 -3.76
N ILE A 7 4.23 -5.11 -4.43
CA ILE A 7 4.90 -5.43 -5.69
C ILE A 7 5.95 -6.55 -5.54
N PRO A 8 6.90 -6.48 -4.58
CA PRO A 8 7.81 -7.61 -4.36
C PRO A 8 7.11 -8.93 -4.01
N LEU A 9 5.96 -8.87 -3.33
CA LEU A 9 5.20 -10.08 -3.01
C LEU A 9 4.54 -10.70 -4.25
N LEU A 10 4.07 -9.87 -5.18
CA LEU A 10 3.37 -10.30 -6.40
C LEU A 10 4.32 -10.68 -7.55
N VAL A 11 5.48 -10.04 -7.66
CA VAL A 11 6.41 -10.16 -8.79
C VAL A 11 7.62 -10.98 -8.37
N SER A 12 7.67 -12.25 -8.77
CA SER A 12 8.73 -13.20 -8.36
C SER A 12 10.12 -12.80 -8.82
N SER A 13 10.25 -12.08 -9.93
CA SER A 13 11.52 -11.57 -10.44
C SER A 13 12.01 -10.30 -9.74
N HIS A 14 11.20 -9.72 -8.85
CA HIS A 14 11.60 -8.52 -8.11
C HIS A 14 12.72 -8.85 -7.12
N ARG A 15 13.79 -8.00 -7.10
CA ARG A 15 14.99 -8.22 -6.24
C ARG A 15 14.67 -8.45 -4.76
N ALA A 16 13.59 -7.89 -4.26
CA ALA A 16 13.17 -8.04 -2.85
C ALA A 16 12.16 -9.17 -2.64
N HIS A 17 11.77 -9.91 -3.67
CA HIS A 17 10.74 -10.96 -3.58
C HIS A 17 11.03 -11.96 -2.46
N GLY A 18 12.23 -12.51 -2.42
CA GLY A 18 12.60 -13.52 -1.42
C GLY A 18 12.57 -12.99 0.03
N ALA A 19 12.99 -11.72 0.24
CA ALA A 19 12.94 -11.10 1.57
C ALA A 19 11.49 -10.88 2.03
N VAL A 20 10.67 -10.31 1.14
CA VAL A 20 9.25 -10.03 1.45
C VAL A 20 8.45 -11.31 1.63
N THR A 21 8.72 -12.35 0.84
CA THR A 21 8.04 -13.66 0.99
C THR A 21 8.39 -14.31 2.34
N ARG A 22 9.65 -14.24 2.79
CA ARG A 22 10.03 -14.71 4.14
C ARG A 22 9.34 -13.91 5.24
N TRP A 23 9.31 -12.58 5.12
CA TRP A 23 8.61 -11.72 6.06
C TRP A 23 7.10 -12.03 6.09
N TRP A 24 6.48 -12.21 4.93
CA TRP A 24 5.07 -12.52 4.80
C TRP A 24 4.72 -13.84 5.50
N ASN A 25 5.51 -14.91 5.33
CA ASN A 25 5.38 -16.20 6.00
C ASN A 25 3.93 -16.74 6.10
N GLY A 26 3.09 -16.48 5.11
CA GLY A 26 1.70 -16.93 5.07
C GLY A 26 0.72 -16.15 5.95
N GLN A 27 1.16 -15.07 6.62
CA GLN A 27 0.27 -14.26 7.44
C GLN A 27 -0.80 -13.55 6.59
N HIS A 28 -1.93 -13.23 7.21
CA HIS A 28 -2.97 -12.46 6.54
C HIS A 28 -2.48 -11.03 6.27
N VAL A 29 -2.63 -10.59 5.03
CA VAL A 29 -2.21 -9.26 4.59
C VAL A 29 -3.27 -8.65 3.67
N ALA A 30 -3.42 -7.32 3.76
CA ALA A 30 -4.33 -6.54 2.93
C ALA A 30 -3.63 -5.32 2.33
N LEU A 31 -4.06 -4.90 1.15
CA LEU A 31 -3.69 -3.59 0.63
C LEU A 31 -4.44 -2.49 1.39
N SER A 32 -3.77 -1.37 1.63
CA SER A 32 -4.35 -0.26 2.38
C SER A 32 -4.58 0.96 1.50
N GLY A 33 -5.83 1.40 1.45
CA GLY A 33 -6.23 2.65 0.82
C GLY A 33 -5.74 2.81 -0.63
N HIS A 34 -5.03 3.89 -0.90
CA HIS A 34 -4.51 4.23 -2.23
C HIS A 34 -3.54 3.18 -2.80
N ALA A 35 -2.92 2.35 -1.96
CA ALA A 35 -2.03 1.27 -2.41
C ALA A 35 -2.72 0.27 -3.35
N LEU A 36 -4.04 0.12 -3.27
CA LEU A 36 -4.79 -0.72 -4.20
C LEU A 36 -4.67 -0.22 -5.65
N ALA A 37 -4.95 1.06 -5.87
CA ALA A 37 -4.84 1.68 -7.20
C ALA A 37 -3.39 1.79 -7.67
N GLU A 38 -2.48 2.13 -6.78
CA GLU A 38 -1.06 2.26 -7.10
C GLU A 38 -0.44 0.91 -7.48
N THR A 39 -0.75 -0.17 -6.78
CA THR A 39 -0.28 -1.52 -7.12
C THR A 39 -0.74 -1.92 -8.52
N TYR A 40 -2.01 -1.69 -8.85
CA TYR A 40 -2.52 -1.91 -10.22
C TYR A 40 -1.75 -1.07 -11.25
N SER A 41 -1.56 0.22 -10.97
CA SER A 41 -0.81 1.13 -11.84
C SER A 41 0.61 0.63 -12.10
N VAL A 42 1.33 0.18 -11.07
CA VAL A 42 2.69 -0.35 -11.21
C VAL A 42 2.71 -1.62 -12.04
N LEU A 43 1.83 -2.60 -11.77
CA LEU A 43 1.77 -3.87 -12.51
C LEU A 43 1.52 -3.66 -14.00
N THR A 44 0.66 -2.71 -14.35
CA THR A 44 0.29 -2.42 -15.75
C THR A 44 1.31 -1.56 -16.51
N ARG A 45 2.36 -1.06 -15.83
CA ARG A 45 3.46 -0.28 -16.43
C ARG A 45 4.84 -0.85 -16.19
N LEU A 46 4.95 -2.09 -15.73
CA LEU A 46 6.23 -2.78 -15.61
C LEU A 46 6.94 -2.81 -16.98
N PRO A 47 8.28 -2.81 -17.00
CA PRO A 47 9.02 -2.81 -18.26
C PRO A 47 8.95 -4.17 -18.97
N GLY A 48 8.92 -4.14 -20.30
CA GLY A 48 9.04 -5.32 -21.15
C GLY A 48 7.97 -6.38 -20.89
N ASP A 49 8.41 -7.63 -20.88
CA ASP A 49 7.54 -8.80 -20.72
C ASP A 49 6.97 -8.98 -19.31
N LEU A 50 7.45 -8.20 -18.35
CA LEU A 50 6.90 -8.21 -16.99
C LEU A 50 5.57 -7.44 -16.88
N ARG A 51 5.25 -6.62 -17.88
CA ARG A 51 4.03 -5.80 -17.88
C ARG A 51 2.80 -6.68 -18.00
N LEU A 52 1.90 -6.52 -17.02
CA LEU A 52 0.62 -7.21 -17.05
C LEU A 52 -0.42 -6.46 -17.89
N THR A 53 -1.32 -7.22 -18.51
CA THR A 53 -2.56 -6.64 -19.06
C THR A 53 -3.43 -6.12 -17.92
N PRO A 54 -4.33 -5.15 -18.16
CA PRO A 54 -5.30 -4.71 -17.16
C PRO A 54 -6.08 -5.86 -16.50
N ALA A 55 -6.52 -6.83 -17.30
CA ALA A 55 -7.27 -7.99 -16.79
C ALA A 55 -6.42 -8.89 -15.88
N ASP A 56 -5.17 -9.16 -16.26
CA ASP A 56 -4.27 -9.99 -15.47
C ASP A 56 -3.84 -9.30 -14.17
N ALA A 57 -3.60 -7.99 -14.20
CA ALA A 57 -3.29 -7.22 -13.00
C ALA A 57 -4.46 -7.23 -12.00
N ALA A 58 -5.68 -7.01 -12.47
CA ALA A 58 -6.88 -7.06 -11.64
C ALA A 58 -7.07 -8.45 -11.01
N ARG A 59 -6.93 -9.51 -11.81
CA ARG A 59 -7.04 -10.90 -11.33
C ARG A 59 -5.98 -11.20 -10.27
N LEU A 60 -4.72 -10.90 -10.52
CA LEU A 60 -3.61 -11.16 -9.60
C LEU A 60 -3.82 -10.48 -8.26
N ILE A 61 -4.24 -9.21 -8.26
CA ILE A 61 -4.53 -8.46 -7.03
C ILE A 61 -5.68 -9.12 -6.27
N SER A 62 -6.77 -9.46 -6.94
CA SER A 62 -7.96 -10.06 -6.32
C SER A 62 -7.69 -11.46 -5.75
N GLU A 63 -6.87 -12.25 -6.42
CA GLU A 63 -6.50 -13.60 -5.94
C GLU A 63 -5.56 -13.55 -4.74
N ARG A 64 -4.67 -12.55 -4.68
CA ARG A 64 -3.69 -12.43 -3.59
C ARG A 64 -4.23 -11.69 -2.39
N PHE A 65 -5.01 -10.65 -2.60
CA PHE A 65 -5.57 -9.80 -1.55
C PHE A 65 -7.09 -9.89 -1.56
N VAL A 66 -7.63 -10.83 -0.80
CA VAL A 66 -9.09 -11.03 -0.69
C VAL A 66 -9.77 -9.82 -0.09
N GLU A 67 -9.07 -9.12 0.82
CA GLU A 67 -9.55 -7.90 1.45
C GLU A 67 -8.62 -6.72 1.16
N SER A 68 -9.21 -5.54 1.06
CA SER A 68 -8.51 -4.26 1.01
C SER A 68 -9.08 -3.33 2.07
N LEU A 69 -8.19 -2.63 2.77
CA LEU A 69 -8.58 -1.67 3.80
C LEU A 69 -8.85 -0.34 3.12
N LEU A 70 -10.10 -0.02 2.89
CA LEU A 70 -10.50 1.22 2.23
C LEU A 70 -10.79 2.32 3.26
N LEU A 71 -10.48 3.55 2.88
CA LEU A 71 -10.84 4.73 3.67
C LEU A 71 -12.36 4.87 3.73
N GLY A 72 -12.91 4.98 4.93
CA GLY A 72 -14.34 5.14 5.12
C GLY A 72 -14.87 6.48 4.64
N PRO A 73 -16.17 6.58 4.27
CA PRO A 73 -16.74 7.77 3.66
C PRO A 73 -16.69 9.01 4.57
N ALA A 74 -16.78 8.84 5.87
CA ALA A 74 -16.75 9.97 6.81
C ALA A 74 -15.38 10.66 6.85
N VAL A 75 -14.28 9.89 6.84
CA VAL A 75 -12.92 10.44 6.80
C VAL A 75 -12.61 10.95 5.39
N ALA A 76 -13.00 10.22 4.35
CA ALA A 76 -12.82 10.63 2.96
C ALA A 76 -13.46 12.00 2.66
N ALA A 77 -14.67 12.24 3.16
CA ALA A 77 -15.37 13.52 2.99
C ALA A 77 -14.66 14.71 3.65
N ARG A 78 -13.87 14.47 4.70
CA ARG A 78 -13.13 15.50 5.45
C ARG A 78 -11.62 15.45 5.22
N LEU A 79 -11.19 14.77 4.18
CA LEU A 79 -9.78 14.55 3.89
C LEU A 79 -8.94 15.85 3.85
N PRO A 80 -9.38 16.95 3.17
CA PRO A 80 -8.60 18.20 3.18
C PRO A 80 -8.37 18.77 4.58
N GLN A 81 -9.37 18.71 5.46
CA GLN A 81 -9.25 19.18 6.83
C GLN A 81 -8.33 18.30 7.66
N VAL A 82 -8.39 16.98 7.49
CA VAL A 82 -7.51 16.03 8.17
C VAL A 82 -6.04 16.25 7.75
N LEU A 83 -5.78 16.34 6.46
CA LEU A 83 -4.44 16.58 5.92
C LEU A 83 -3.87 17.92 6.37
N SER A 84 -4.69 18.97 6.36
CA SER A 84 -4.30 20.31 6.83
C SER A 84 -3.87 20.31 8.30
N ARG A 85 -4.62 19.63 9.16
CA ARG A 85 -4.28 19.50 10.59
C ARG A 85 -2.97 18.76 10.82
N LEU A 86 -2.67 17.78 9.96
CA LEU A 86 -1.43 17.01 10.04
C LEU A 86 -0.26 17.70 9.31
N ALA A 87 -0.49 18.86 8.69
CA ALA A 87 0.47 19.59 7.86
C ALA A 87 1.03 18.73 6.70
N ILE A 88 0.21 17.83 6.14
CA ILE A 88 0.57 16.98 5.01
C ILE A 88 0.15 17.66 3.71
N ALA A 89 1.09 17.76 2.75
CA ALA A 89 0.86 18.43 1.48
C ALA A 89 1.62 17.75 0.33
N GLY A 90 1.23 18.09 -0.91
CA GLY A 90 1.90 17.59 -2.12
C GLY A 90 1.83 16.08 -2.25
N GLY A 91 2.92 15.45 -2.69
CA GLY A 91 2.98 14.00 -2.94
C GLY A 91 2.74 13.13 -1.70
N ALA A 92 3.05 13.64 -0.51
CA ALA A 92 2.81 12.93 0.75
C ALA A 92 1.32 12.67 1.04
N VAL A 93 0.41 13.35 0.35
CA VAL A 93 -1.03 13.10 0.45
C VAL A 93 -1.39 11.67 0.10
N TYR A 94 -0.76 11.10 -0.92
CA TYR A 94 -1.05 9.72 -1.35
C TYR A 94 -0.57 8.69 -0.32
N ASP A 95 0.58 8.93 0.31
CA ASP A 95 1.05 8.12 1.44
C ASP A 95 0.09 8.24 2.63
N ALA A 96 -0.40 9.45 2.91
CA ALA A 96 -1.37 9.66 3.97
C ALA A 96 -2.68 8.88 3.75
N LEU A 97 -3.16 8.75 2.50
CA LEU A 97 -4.34 7.93 2.19
C LEU A 97 -4.13 6.45 2.57
N VAL A 98 -2.93 5.93 2.31
CA VAL A 98 -2.55 4.56 2.71
C VAL A 98 -2.56 4.42 4.23
N ALA A 99 -1.95 5.36 4.94
CA ALA A 99 -1.85 5.34 6.39
C ALA A 99 -3.21 5.53 7.09
N LEU A 100 -4.02 6.47 6.62
CA LEU A 100 -5.35 6.74 7.18
C LEU A 100 -6.28 5.53 7.08
N ALA A 101 -6.25 4.81 5.96
CA ALA A 101 -7.04 3.60 5.79
C ALA A 101 -6.59 2.50 6.77
N ALA A 102 -5.30 2.28 6.94
CA ALA A 102 -4.79 1.31 7.91
C ALA A 102 -5.16 1.71 9.35
N LEU A 103 -4.99 2.98 9.71
CA LEU A 103 -5.31 3.50 11.03
C LEU A 103 -6.80 3.32 11.36
N GLU A 104 -7.69 3.65 10.43
CA GLU A 104 -9.15 3.53 10.60
C GLU A 104 -9.58 2.08 10.84
N HIS A 105 -8.88 1.11 10.26
CA HIS A 105 -9.11 -0.31 10.45
C HIS A 105 -8.32 -0.92 11.62
N GLY A 106 -7.59 -0.11 12.39
CA GLY A 106 -6.78 -0.60 13.52
C GLY A 106 -5.65 -1.54 13.11
N ALA A 107 -5.15 -1.43 11.88
CA ALA A 107 -4.14 -2.31 11.32
C ALA A 107 -2.75 -1.68 11.35
N ASP A 108 -1.72 -2.52 11.57
CA ASP A 108 -0.33 -2.12 11.36
C ASP A 108 -0.05 -1.96 9.87
N LEU A 109 0.80 -1.00 9.50
CA LEU A 109 1.14 -0.72 8.11
C LEU A 109 2.55 -1.21 7.77
N ALA A 110 2.61 -2.25 6.95
CA ALA A 110 3.87 -2.75 6.43
C ALA A 110 4.34 -1.94 5.23
N THR A 111 5.61 -1.53 5.25
CA THR A 111 6.26 -0.75 4.18
C THR A 111 7.71 -1.16 3.98
N ARG A 112 8.24 -0.85 2.80
CA ARG A 112 9.68 -0.85 2.47
C ARG A 112 10.16 0.54 2.02
N ASP A 113 9.26 1.52 1.95
CA ASP A 113 9.60 2.89 1.57
C ASP A 113 9.95 3.72 2.80
N VAL A 114 11.25 3.95 2.98
CA VAL A 114 11.77 4.78 4.09
C VAL A 114 11.26 6.21 4.03
N ARG A 115 10.97 6.74 2.84
CA ARG A 115 10.47 8.13 2.68
C ARG A 115 9.02 8.25 3.11
N ALA A 116 8.18 7.26 2.75
CA ALA A 116 6.78 7.23 3.14
C ALA A 116 6.59 7.04 4.66
N LYS A 117 7.55 6.38 5.31
CA LYS A 117 7.50 6.08 6.75
C LYS A 117 7.22 7.31 7.61
N ALA A 118 7.88 8.44 7.32
CA ALA A 118 7.68 9.68 8.07
C ALA A 118 6.23 10.18 8.00
N THR A 119 5.60 10.09 6.82
CA THR A 119 4.19 10.44 6.65
C THR A 119 3.28 9.48 7.42
N TYR A 120 3.57 8.18 7.38
CA TYR A 120 2.80 7.18 8.11
C TYR A 120 2.84 7.40 9.62
N GLU A 121 4.01 7.72 10.16
CA GLU A 121 4.19 8.05 11.58
C GLU A 121 3.46 9.35 11.96
N THR A 122 3.47 10.35 11.08
CA THR A 122 2.71 11.60 11.27
C THR A 122 1.20 11.35 11.35
N VAL A 123 0.68 10.44 10.54
CA VAL A 123 -0.74 10.02 10.60
C VAL A 123 -1.04 9.25 11.90
N GLY A 124 -0.05 8.59 12.49
CA GLY A 124 -0.18 7.87 13.76
C GLY A 124 -0.42 6.36 13.61
N VAL A 125 -0.22 5.79 12.41
CA VAL A 125 -0.29 4.35 12.23
C VAL A 125 1.01 3.68 12.66
N ARG A 126 0.92 2.50 13.27
CA ARG A 126 2.11 1.72 13.61
C ARG A 126 2.72 1.14 12.33
N VAL A 127 4.01 1.44 12.10
CA VAL A 127 4.73 1.03 10.91
C VAL A 127 5.58 -0.21 11.16
N ILE A 128 5.51 -1.17 10.25
CA ILE A 128 6.34 -2.37 10.22
C ILE A 128 7.21 -2.33 8.96
N VAL A 129 8.51 -2.52 9.10
CA VAL A 129 9.42 -2.63 7.95
C VAL A 129 9.48 -4.08 7.49
N ALA A 130 9.03 -4.33 6.25
CA ALA A 130 8.99 -5.67 5.64
C ALA A 130 10.34 -6.00 4.97
N ASN A 131 11.22 -6.65 5.70
CA ASN A 131 12.56 -7.05 5.23
C ASN A 131 12.76 -8.56 5.32
#